data_afe4a02366ec1865c698c03d952e3549
#
_entry.id   afe4a02366ec1865c698c03d952e3549
#
_cell.length_a   1.000
_cell.length_b   1.000
_cell.length_c   1.000
_cell.angle_alpha   90.00
_cell.angle_beta   90.00
_cell.angle_gamma   90.00
#
_symmetry.space_group_name_H-M   'P 1'
#
loop_
_entity.id
_entity.type
_entity.pdbx_description
1 polymer ?
#
loop_
_entity_poly.entity_id
_entity_poly.type
_entity_poly.pdbx_seq_one_letter_code
_entity_poly.pdbx_strand_id
1 'polypeptide(L)'
;MKLKFASIILLATLFTTLANAQTKHITKAEFLKKVANYETSPNKWTYLGQRPCLIDFYTTWCGPCKRLAPVLEELALEYAGKIDIYKVDTEKEPELAAAFGINTIPTLLFCPMGEKPQ
;
A
#
# COMPACT_ATOMS: atom_id res chain seq x y z
N MET A 1 -5.56 41.68 -14.47
CA MET A 1 -4.31 40.95 -14.21
C MET A 1 -4.35 40.06 -12.94
N LYS A 2 -5.06 40.47 -11.88
CA LYS A 2 -5.15 39.65 -10.64
C LYS A 2 -5.96 38.36 -10.78
N LEU A 3 -6.91 38.27 -11.72
CA LEU A 3 -7.75 37.08 -11.95
C LEU A 3 -7.04 35.92 -12.64
N LYS A 4 -5.96 36.18 -13.39
CA LYS A 4 -5.20 35.10 -14.08
C LYS A 4 -4.32 34.27 -13.16
N PHE A 5 -3.85 34.87 -12.06
CA PHE A 5 -3.02 34.11 -11.07
C PHE A 5 -3.83 33.19 -10.18
N ALA A 6 -5.07 33.51 -9.84
CA ALA A 6 -5.96 32.67 -9.04
C ALA A 6 -6.35 31.40 -9.79
N SER A 7 -6.55 31.47 -11.12
CA SER A 7 -6.88 30.30 -11.96
C SER A 7 -5.72 29.32 -12.08
N ILE A 8 -4.48 29.80 -12.09
CA ILE A 8 -3.28 28.96 -12.20
C ILE A 8 -3.03 28.21 -10.89
N ILE A 9 -3.27 28.84 -9.74
CA ILE A 9 -3.11 28.23 -8.42
C ILE A 9 -4.17 27.12 -8.20
N LEU A 10 -5.40 27.32 -8.66
CA LEU A 10 -6.47 26.33 -8.55
C LEU A 10 -6.19 25.09 -9.42
N LEU A 11 -5.58 25.26 -10.59
CA LEU A 11 -5.18 24.15 -11.46
C LEU A 11 -4.02 23.35 -10.87
N ALA A 12 -3.06 24.01 -10.21
CA ALA A 12 -1.91 23.37 -9.57
C ALA A 12 -2.32 22.50 -8.36
N THR A 13 -3.33 22.91 -7.58
CA THR A 13 -3.82 22.13 -6.44
C THR A 13 -4.62 20.88 -6.85
N LEU A 14 -5.26 20.89 -8.01
CA LEU A 14 -5.97 19.71 -8.53
C LEU A 14 -5.01 18.62 -9.03
N PHE A 15 -3.81 19.00 -9.47
CA PHE A 15 -2.81 18.06 -9.99
C PHE A 15 -2.09 17.27 -8.89
N THR A 16 -2.00 17.80 -7.67
CA THR A 16 -1.30 17.17 -6.55
C THR A 16 -2.11 16.02 -5.91
N THR A 17 -3.43 15.99 -6.06
CA THR A 17 -4.27 14.92 -5.50
C THR A 17 -4.25 13.63 -6.30
N LEU A 18 -3.94 13.67 -7.58
CA LEU A 18 -3.83 12.50 -8.46
C LEU A 18 -2.52 11.74 -8.29
N ALA A 19 -1.45 12.38 -7.81
CA ALA A 19 -0.13 11.79 -7.66
C ALA A 19 -0.04 10.72 -6.55
N ASN A 20 -1.01 10.66 -5.62
CA ASN A 20 -1.04 9.72 -4.51
C ASN A 20 -1.98 8.52 -4.71
N ALA A 21 -2.70 8.45 -5.84
CA ALA A 21 -3.67 7.40 -6.14
C ALA A 21 -3.04 6.23 -6.91
N GLN A 22 -1.96 5.63 -6.37
CA GLN A 22 -1.25 4.51 -6.98
C GLN A 22 -0.93 3.44 -5.95
N THR A 23 -0.78 2.19 -6.40
CA THR A 23 -0.14 1.16 -5.59
C THR A 23 1.33 1.52 -5.37
N LYS A 24 1.86 1.20 -4.19
CA LYS A 24 3.24 1.52 -3.82
C LYS A 24 4.01 0.25 -3.46
N HIS A 25 5.12 0.02 -4.14
CA HIS A 25 6.05 -1.02 -3.73
C HIS A 25 6.75 -0.61 -2.44
N ILE A 26 6.78 -1.51 -1.46
CA ILE A 26 7.46 -1.26 -0.19
C ILE A 26 8.45 -2.38 0.13
N THR A 27 9.54 -2.00 0.78
CA THR A 27 10.54 -2.91 1.35
C THR A 27 10.14 -3.32 2.77
N LYS A 28 10.84 -4.31 3.34
CA LYS A 28 10.71 -4.66 4.76
C LYS A 28 10.92 -3.43 5.66
N ALA A 29 11.96 -2.63 5.39
CA ALA A 29 12.24 -1.43 6.18
C ALA A 29 11.09 -0.42 6.15
N GLU A 30 10.45 -0.23 4.99
CA GLU A 30 9.28 0.63 4.86
C GLU A 30 8.05 0.04 5.53
N PHE A 31 7.85 -1.28 5.46
CA PHE A 31 6.78 -1.97 6.17
C PHE A 31 6.87 -1.73 7.68
N LEU A 32 8.07 -1.89 8.26
CA LEU A 32 8.29 -1.66 9.69
C LEU A 32 7.99 -0.23 10.14
N LYS A 33 8.11 0.74 9.24
CA LYS A 33 7.82 2.16 9.53
C LYS A 33 6.38 2.56 9.25
N LYS A 34 5.76 1.98 8.23
CA LYS A 34 4.46 2.45 7.71
C LYS A 34 3.29 1.56 8.11
N VAL A 35 3.54 0.29 8.36
CA VAL A 35 2.48 -0.69 8.62
C VAL A 35 2.53 -1.20 10.05
N ALA A 36 3.56 -1.92 10.42
CA ALA A 36 3.72 -2.43 11.78
C ALA A 36 5.16 -2.87 12.03
N ASN A 37 5.70 -2.52 13.19
CA ASN A 37 7.03 -2.97 13.59
C ASN A 37 6.93 -4.23 14.45
N TYR A 38 6.83 -5.38 13.80
CA TYR A 38 6.74 -6.68 14.46
C TYR A 38 8.05 -7.12 15.10
N GLU A 39 9.18 -6.51 14.76
CA GLU A 39 10.48 -6.81 15.37
C GLU A 39 10.58 -6.24 16.80
N THR A 40 10.04 -5.04 17.02
CA THR A 40 10.02 -4.41 18.35
C THR A 40 8.81 -4.81 19.20
N SER A 41 7.73 -5.28 18.56
CA SER A 41 6.50 -5.68 19.23
C SER A 41 5.98 -7.01 18.70
N PRO A 42 6.71 -8.12 18.92
CA PRO A 42 6.39 -9.40 18.27
C PRO A 42 5.06 -10.02 18.74
N ASN A 43 4.61 -9.68 19.93
CA ASN A 43 3.39 -10.26 20.52
C ASN A 43 2.16 -9.34 20.44
N LYS A 44 2.32 -8.15 19.86
CA LYS A 44 1.24 -7.17 19.77
C LYS A 44 1.21 -6.53 18.41
N TRP A 45 0.09 -6.67 17.70
CA TRP A 45 -0.15 -5.91 16.50
C TRP A 45 -0.43 -4.45 16.84
N THR A 46 0.39 -3.54 16.33
CA THR A 46 0.17 -2.10 16.40
C THR A 46 0.29 -1.53 14.99
N TYR A 47 -0.84 -1.14 14.43
CA TYR A 47 -0.88 -0.54 13.10
C TYR A 47 -0.39 0.92 13.16
N LEU A 48 0.52 1.28 12.26
CA LEU A 48 1.20 2.58 12.24
C LEU A 48 0.60 3.54 11.21
N GLY A 49 -0.27 3.07 10.33
CA GLY A 49 -0.86 3.87 9.28
C GLY A 49 -1.96 4.81 9.80
N GLN A 50 -2.24 5.86 9.04
CA GLN A 50 -3.31 6.83 9.32
C GLN A 50 -4.65 6.45 8.69
N ARG A 51 -4.66 5.44 7.82
CA ARG A 51 -5.83 4.88 7.13
C ARG A 51 -5.59 3.40 6.88
N PRO A 52 -6.64 2.60 6.64
CA PRO A 52 -6.47 1.19 6.35
C PRO A 52 -5.54 0.96 5.15
N CYS A 53 -4.86 -0.17 5.13
CA CYS A 53 -4.10 -0.56 3.96
C CYS A 53 -4.39 -1.99 3.52
N LEU A 54 -4.13 -2.24 2.26
CA LEU A 54 -4.13 -3.55 1.64
C LEU A 54 -2.72 -3.84 1.15
N ILE A 55 -2.18 -5.01 1.47
CA ILE A 55 -0.84 -5.41 1.06
C ILE A 55 -0.94 -6.64 0.16
N ASP A 56 -0.42 -6.50 -1.06
CA ASP A 56 -0.31 -7.56 -2.05
C ASP A 56 1.08 -8.19 -2.00
N PHE A 57 1.14 -9.43 -1.53
CA PHE A 57 2.35 -10.26 -1.61
C PHE A 57 2.35 -11.00 -2.94
N TYR A 58 3.34 -10.74 -3.77
CA TYR A 58 3.40 -11.21 -5.14
C TYR A 58 4.82 -11.60 -5.55
N THR A 59 4.96 -12.19 -6.73
CA THR A 59 6.22 -12.30 -7.49
C THR A 59 6.01 -11.80 -8.91
N THR A 60 7.12 -11.49 -9.60
CA THR A 60 7.07 -10.95 -10.97
C THR A 60 6.68 -11.99 -12.03
N TRP A 61 6.84 -13.28 -11.73
CA TRP A 61 6.57 -14.40 -12.65
C TRP A 61 5.22 -15.09 -12.41
N CYS A 62 4.48 -14.68 -11.41
CA CYS A 62 3.20 -15.27 -11.02
C CYS A 62 2.06 -14.79 -11.94
N GLY A 63 1.46 -15.71 -12.68
CA GLY A 63 0.35 -15.41 -13.59
C GLY A 63 -0.88 -14.78 -12.90
N PRO A 64 -1.42 -15.40 -11.83
CA PRO A 64 -2.52 -14.80 -11.06
C PRO A 64 -2.20 -13.42 -10.50
N CYS A 65 -0.95 -13.19 -10.05
CA CYS A 65 -0.50 -11.88 -9.57
C CYS A 65 -0.58 -10.81 -10.67
N LYS A 66 -0.18 -11.17 -11.89
CA LYS A 66 -0.25 -10.28 -13.06
C LYS A 66 -1.69 -9.92 -13.42
N ARG A 67 -2.62 -10.85 -13.28
CA ARG A 67 -4.06 -10.58 -13.51
C ARG A 67 -4.68 -9.71 -12.42
N LEU A 68 -4.21 -9.84 -11.20
CA LEU A 68 -4.67 -9.03 -10.06
C LEU A 68 -4.14 -7.59 -10.12
N ALA A 69 -2.94 -7.36 -10.64
CA ALA A 69 -2.29 -6.06 -10.63
C ALA A 69 -3.16 -4.91 -11.17
N PRO A 70 -3.81 -5.00 -12.36
CA PRO A 70 -4.67 -3.93 -12.84
C PRO A 70 -5.90 -3.68 -11.96
N VAL A 71 -6.43 -4.71 -11.31
CA VAL A 71 -7.56 -4.57 -10.36
C VAL A 71 -7.12 -3.73 -9.15
N LEU A 72 -5.93 -3.98 -8.62
CA LEU A 72 -5.39 -3.21 -7.51
C LEU A 72 -5.12 -1.74 -7.90
N GLU A 73 -4.68 -1.48 -9.12
CA GLU A 73 -4.52 -0.11 -9.63
C GLU A 73 -5.86 0.61 -9.72
N GLU A 74 -6.92 -0.06 -10.19
CA GLU A 74 -8.28 0.50 -10.21
C GLU A 74 -8.78 0.80 -8.80
N LEU A 75 -8.57 -0.11 -7.85
CA LEU A 75 -8.94 0.10 -6.45
C LEU A 75 -8.17 1.27 -5.83
N ALA A 76 -6.89 1.42 -6.15
CA ALA A 76 -6.09 2.54 -5.68
C ALA A 76 -6.65 3.89 -6.14
N LEU A 77 -7.18 3.97 -7.37
CA LEU A 77 -7.86 5.15 -7.88
C LEU A 77 -9.22 5.36 -7.21
N GLU A 78 -10.03 4.32 -7.10
CA GLU A 78 -11.38 4.38 -6.54
C GLU A 78 -11.36 4.79 -5.06
N TYR A 79 -10.40 4.25 -4.29
CA TYR A 79 -10.26 4.51 -2.86
C TYR A 79 -9.14 5.51 -2.52
N ALA A 80 -8.76 6.35 -3.48
CA ALA A 80 -7.73 7.37 -3.28
C ALA A 80 -8.01 8.22 -2.02
N GLY A 81 -7.01 8.31 -1.13
CA GLY A 81 -7.13 9.02 0.14
C GLY A 81 -7.89 8.28 1.24
N LYS A 82 -8.46 7.11 0.97
CA LYS A 82 -9.22 6.29 1.94
C LYS A 82 -8.49 5.02 2.34
N ILE A 83 -7.77 4.40 1.43
CA ILE A 83 -7.00 3.16 1.63
C ILE A 83 -5.65 3.33 0.94
N ASP A 84 -4.59 2.89 1.61
CA ASP A 84 -3.30 2.70 0.97
C ASP A 84 -3.19 1.28 0.42
N ILE A 85 -2.66 1.11 -0.78
CA ILE A 85 -2.40 -0.20 -1.37
C ILE A 85 -0.89 -0.35 -1.58
N TYR A 86 -0.31 -1.31 -0.86
CA TYR A 86 1.10 -1.63 -0.92
C TYR A 86 1.34 -2.94 -1.66
N LYS A 87 2.50 -3.05 -2.28
CA LYS A 87 2.96 -4.26 -2.96
C LYS A 87 4.30 -4.70 -2.38
N VAL A 88 4.40 -5.99 -2.06
CA VAL A 88 5.61 -6.61 -1.54
C VAL A 88 6.02 -7.75 -2.46
N ASP A 89 7.18 -7.61 -3.10
CA ASP A 89 7.81 -8.69 -3.87
C ASP A 89 8.43 -9.69 -2.89
N THR A 90 7.88 -10.89 -2.81
CA THR A 90 8.32 -11.89 -1.84
C THR A 90 9.72 -12.45 -2.13
N GLU A 91 10.21 -12.35 -3.35
CA GLU A 91 11.58 -12.72 -3.68
C GLU A 91 12.61 -11.67 -3.24
N LYS A 92 12.23 -10.39 -3.29
CA LYS A 92 13.07 -9.29 -2.82
C LYS A 92 13.01 -9.12 -1.31
N GLU A 93 11.87 -9.48 -0.69
CA GLU A 93 11.60 -9.33 0.73
C GLU A 93 11.24 -10.66 1.39
N PRO A 94 12.16 -11.68 1.34
CA PRO A 94 11.87 -13.01 1.84
C PRO A 94 11.65 -13.06 3.35
N GLU A 95 12.32 -12.22 4.13
CA GLU A 95 12.15 -12.16 5.57
C GLU A 95 10.76 -11.64 5.96
N LEU A 96 10.27 -10.62 5.25
CA LEU A 96 8.94 -10.10 5.46
C LEU A 96 7.86 -11.13 5.12
N ALA A 97 8.02 -11.80 3.99
CA ALA A 97 7.12 -12.87 3.56
C ALA A 97 7.08 -14.02 4.60
N ALA A 98 8.24 -14.42 5.11
CA ALA A 98 8.35 -15.46 6.14
C ALA A 98 7.69 -15.02 7.47
N ALA A 99 7.85 -13.77 7.88
CA ALA A 99 7.25 -13.24 9.11
C ALA A 99 5.72 -13.32 9.10
N PHE A 100 5.10 -13.22 7.93
CA PHE A 100 3.65 -13.35 7.75
C PHE A 100 3.19 -14.73 7.27
N GLY A 101 4.10 -15.70 7.20
CA GLY A 101 3.77 -17.07 6.79
C GLY A 101 3.22 -17.15 5.36
N ILE A 102 3.72 -16.33 4.45
CA ILE A 102 3.26 -16.30 3.06
C ILE A 102 3.75 -17.55 2.33
N ASN A 103 2.86 -18.49 2.07
CA ASN A 103 3.14 -19.76 1.39
C ASN A 103 2.66 -19.79 -0.05
N THR A 104 1.66 -19.00 -0.37
CA THR A 104 1.04 -18.93 -1.69
C THR A 104 0.94 -17.50 -2.15
N ILE A 105 0.98 -17.27 -3.45
CA ILE A 105 0.88 -15.96 -4.08
C ILE A 105 -0.16 -15.98 -5.20
N PRO A 106 -0.92 -14.89 -5.38
CA PRO A 106 -0.94 -13.70 -4.53
C PRO A 106 -1.57 -13.97 -3.16
N THR A 107 -1.09 -13.29 -2.14
CA THR A 107 -1.76 -13.23 -0.82
C THR A 107 -2.02 -11.77 -0.49
N LEU A 108 -3.24 -11.47 -0.11
CA LEU A 108 -3.64 -10.13 0.31
C LEU A 108 -3.77 -10.07 1.82
N LEU A 109 -3.12 -9.09 2.43
CA LEU A 109 -3.24 -8.79 3.84
C LEU A 109 -3.96 -7.45 4.01
N PHE A 110 -5.13 -7.50 4.60
CA PHE A 110 -5.90 -6.30 4.91
C PHE A 110 -5.61 -5.83 6.33
N CYS A 111 -5.22 -4.57 6.47
CA CYS A 111 -4.89 -3.94 7.75
C CYS A 111 -5.92 -2.85 8.07
N PRO A 112 -6.98 -3.17 8.81
CA PRO A 112 -7.97 -2.19 9.24
C PRO A 112 -7.43 -1.29 10.36
N MET A 113 -8.10 -0.18 10.61
CA MET A 113 -7.80 0.66 11.76
C MET A 113 -8.30 0.00 13.04
N GLY A 114 -7.46 -0.06 14.07
CA GLY A 114 -7.84 -0.50 15.40
C GLY A 114 -8.08 -2.00 15.61
N GLU A 115 -7.85 -2.82 14.58
CA GLU A 115 -8.04 -4.28 14.62
C GLU A 115 -6.81 -5.02 14.09
N LYS A 116 -6.80 -6.33 14.31
CA LYS A 116 -5.74 -7.20 13.75
C LYS A 116 -5.88 -7.33 12.23
N PRO A 117 -4.78 -7.57 11.53
CA PRO A 117 -4.83 -7.82 10.10
C PRO A 117 -5.56 -9.12 9.76
N GLN A 118 -6.11 -9.13 8.58
CA GLN A 118 -6.87 -10.26 8.03
C GLN A 118 -6.33 -10.69 6.69
#